data_078c2f35fc44510fe507948d3d99118e
#
_entry.id   078c2f35fc44510fe507948d3d99118e
#
_cell.length_a   1.000
_cell.length_b   1.000
_cell.length_c   1.000
_cell.angle_alpha   90.00
_cell.angle_beta   90.00
_cell.angle_gamma   90.00
#
_symmetry.space_group_name_H-M   'P 1'
#
loop_
_entity.id
_entity.type
_entity.pdbx_description
1 polymer ?
#
loop_
_entity_poly.entity_id
_entity_poly.type
_entity_poly.pdbx_seq_one_letter_code
_entity_poly.pdbx_strand_id
1 'polypeptide(L)'
;MVRSLLLLIVLVMPAALDNVTRETLSSNGATRAYFLYVPDMDPQAEAPLLVLLHGSGRDGKSLVDPWKDLAKKEGIILAGPNATNRSEWDLRKDGPYFIADLVDAVRSTRKVDLKRIYLFGHSAGAIQALMLGLLESEYFAAVAVHAGALPKTSFDLIDMADRKIPFGIWVGTNDSFFPVPAVEATKAAMEAKGLTVALKTINNHTHNYYQRSGEINAQAWAFLEEQRLAQNPKFKEYDLK
;
A
#
# COMPACT_ATOMS: atom_id res chain seq x y z
N MET A 1 56.42 -29.94 7.62
CA MET A 1 55.04 -29.77 8.11
C MET A 1 54.66 -28.30 7.88
N VAL A 2 53.88 -28.02 6.81
CA VAL A 2 53.44 -26.68 6.47
C VAL A 2 52.03 -26.51 7.07
N ARG A 3 51.91 -25.61 8.04
CA ARG A 3 50.61 -25.25 8.62
C ARG A 3 49.90 -24.26 7.69
N SER A 4 48.85 -24.71 6.98
CA SER A 4 47.97 -23.84 6.24
C SER A 4 47.14 -23.00 7.21
N LEU A 5 47.32 -21.69 7.16
CA LEU A 5 46.51 -20.72 7.89
C LEU A 5 45.25 -20.46 7.07
N LEU A 6 44.09 -20.98 7.50
CA LEU A 6 42.82 -20.64 6.90
C LEU A 6 42.44 -19.22 7.33
N LEU A 7 42.48 -18.28 6.40
CA LEU A 7 42.01 -16.91 6.60
C LEU A 7 40.50 -16.92 6.51
N LEU A 8 39.83 -16.80 7.64
CA LEU A 8 38.35 -16.65 7.70
C LEU A 8 38.00 -15.22 7.30
N ILE A 9 37.56 -15.01 6.05
CA ILE A 9 37.04 -13.71 5.60
C ILE A 9 35.63 -13.57 6.18
N VAL A 10 35.52 -12.83 7.27
CA VAL A 10 34.22 -12.37 7.78
C VAL A 10 33.70 -11.27 6.84
N LEU A 11 32.76 -11.60 5.99
CA LEU A 11 32.04 -10.61 5.18
C LEU A 11 31.18 -9.79 6.15
N VAL A 12 31.66 -8.63 6.57
CA VAL A 12 30.86 -7.64 7.29
C VAL A 12 29.90 -7.04 6.26
N MET A 13 28.67 -7.58 6.20
CA MET A 13 27.60 -6.90 5.47
C MET A 13 27.36 -5.54 6.12
N PRO A 14 27.32 -4.44 5.35
CA PRO A 14 26.98 -3.14 5.93
C PRO A 14 25.60 -3.25 6.55
N ALA A 15 25.46 -2.79 7.80
CA ALA A 15 24.16 -2.65 8.45
C ALA A 15 23.23 -1.89 7.50
N ALA A 16 22.04 -2.43 7.27
CA ALA A 16 21.03 -1.78 6.45
C ALA A 16 20.82 -0.38 7.03
N LEU A 17 21.13 0.65 6.25
CA LEU A 17 20.89 2.03 6.66
C LEU A 17 19.38 2.17 6.87
N ASP A 18 18.94 2.60 8.04
CA ASP A 18 17.55 2.90 8.42
C ASP A 18 17.02 4.10 7.61
N ASN A 19 17.17 4.05 6.30
CA ASN A 19 16.92 5.13 5.37
C ASN A 19 15.88 4.74 4.32
N VAL A 20 15.02 5.68 4.00
CA VAL A 20 14.16 5.62 2.82
C VAL A 20 15.00 5.86 1.58
N THR A 21 15.05 4.91 0.67
CA THR A 21 15.77 5.03 -0.61
C THR A 21 14.81 5.39 -1.74
N ARG A 22 15.32 6.11 -2.74
CA ARG A 22 14.59 6.36 -3.99
C ARG A 22 15.09 5.37 -5.04
N GLU A 23 14.17 4.51 -5.47
CA GLU A 23 14.43 3.46 -6.45
C GLU A 23 13.70 3.74 -7.76
N THR A 24 14.02 2.96 -8.79
CA THR A 24 13.33 2.99 -10.08
C THR A 24 13.02 1.58 -10.57
N LEU A 25 11.94 1.49 -11.33
CA LEU A 25 11.55 0.27 -12.04
C LEU A 25 11.13 0.61 -13.47
N SER A 26 11.10 -0.38 -14.35
CA SER A 26 10.50 -0.26 -15.67
C SER A 26 9.06 -0.78 -15.63
N SER A 27 8.11 0.01 -16.10
CA SER A 27 6.71 -0.41 -16.23
C SER A 27 6.11 0.22 -17.48
N ASN A 28 5.45 -0.59 -18.29
CA ASN A 28 4.85 -0.17 -19.58
C ASN A 28 5.81 0.65 -20.47
N GLY A 29 7.09 0.25 -20.53
CA GLY A 29 8.13 0.93 -21.31
C GLY A 29 8.61 2.27 -20.75
N ALA A 30 8.16 2.68 -19.56
CA ALA A 30 8.58 3.90 -18.88
C ALA A 30 9.37 3.59 -17.60
N THR A 31 10.36 4.45 -17.30
CA THR A 31 11.04 4.41 -15.99
C THR A 31 10.17 5.10 -14.95
N ARG A 32 9.82 4.39 -13.89
CA ARG A 32 8.97 4.85 -12.80
C ARG A 32 9.78 4.90 -11.50
N ALA A 33 9.57 5.95 -10.71
CA ALA A 33 10.23 6.11 -9.42
C ALA A 33 9.31 5.69 -8.28
N TYR A 34 9.92 5.10 -7.24
CA TYR A 34 9.25 4.81 -5.97
C TYR A 34 10.20 5.02 -4.81
N PHE A 35 9.67 5.11 -3.60
CA PHE A 35 10.45 5.19 -2.36
C PHE A 35 10.28 3.88 -1.61
N LEU A 36 11.40 3.30 -1.21
CA LEU A 36 11.48 2.02 -0.51
C LEU A 36 12.03 2.23 0.90
N TYR A 37 11.37 1.65 1.88
CA TYR A 37 11.90 1.46 3.22
C TYR A 37 11.88 -0.03 3.57
N VAL A 38 13.02 -0.52 4.04
CA VAL A 38 13.17 -1.90 4.51
C VAL A 38 13.66 -1.83 5.95
N PRO A 39 12.92 -2.36 6.94
CA PRO A 39 13.37 -2.38 8.31
C PRO A 39 14.62 -3.24 8.47
N ASP A 40 15.40 -2.98 9.52
CA ASP A 40 16.52 -3.84 9.89
C ASP A 40 15.97 -5.16 10.42
N MET A 41 16.11 -6.21 9.62
CA MET A 41 15.58 -7.56 9.87
C MET A 41 16.48 -8.60 9.22
N ASP A 42 16.32 -9.87 9.61
CA ASP A 42 16.99 -10.97 8.94
C ASP A 42 16.66 -10.93 7.41
N PRO A 43 17.68 -10.83 6.53
CA PRO A 43 17.47 -10.81 5.08
C PRO A 43 16.74 -12.04 4.53
N GLN A 44 16.70 -13.14 5.26
CA GLN A 44 15.98 -14.37 4.88
C GLN A 44 14.56 -14.42 5.44
N ALA A 45 14.19 -13.55 6.38
CA ALA A 45 12.84 -13.49 6.90
C ALA A 45 11.88 -12.89 5.87
N GLU A 46 10.70 -13.49 5.74
CA GLU A 46 9.62 -12.93 4.93
C GLU A 46 8.89 -11.82 5.69
N ALA A 47 8.70 -10.68 5.06
CA ALA A 47 8.02 -9.52 5.63
C ALA A 47 6.74 -9.16 4.86
N PRO A 48 5.73 -8.58 5.53
CA PRO A 48 4.60 -7.97 4.83
C PRO A 48 5.07 -6.79 4.00
N LEU A 49 4.41 -6.56 2.86
CA LEU A 49 4.61 -5.40 2.01
C LEU A 49 3.40 -4.48 2.07
N LEU A 50 3.64 -3.21 2.42
CA LEU A 50 2.63 -2.17 2.37
C LEU A 50 2.93 -1.19 1.23
N VAL A 51 2.07 -1.18 0.21
CA VAL A 51 2.14 -0.22 -0.89
C VAL A 51 1.37 1.03 -0.49
N LEU A 52 2.03 2.20 -0.58
CA LEU A 52 1.57 3.49 -0.06
C LEU A 52 1.27 4.47 -1.20
N LEU A 53 -0.01 4.78 -1.41
CA LEU A 53 -0.48 5.63 -2.51
C LEU A 53 -0.75 7.06 -2.02
N HIS A 54 0.07 8.01 -2.46
CA HIS A 54 0.07 9.39 -1.97
C HIS A 54 -1.15 10.22 -2.41
N GLY A 55 -1.44 11.27 -1.67
CA GLY A 55 -2.45 12.26 -2.03
C GLY A 55 -1.99 13.20 -3.16
N SER A 56 -2.95 13.95 -3.72
CA SER A 56 -2.71 14.95 -4.77
C SER A 56 -1.59 15.94 -4.39
N GLY A 57 -0.73 16.28 -5.35
CA GLY A 57 0.39 17.20 -5.18
C GLY A 57 1.58 16.66 -4.40
N ARG A 58 1.54 15.39 -3.97
CA ARG A 58 2.57 14.73 -3.18
C ARG A 58 3.40 13.75 -4.01
N ASP A 59 4.19 12.92 -3.33
CA ASP A 59 4.97 11.82 -3.86
C ASP A 59 4.95 10.64 -2.88
N GLY A 60 5.51 9.50 -3.28
CA GLY A 60 5.53 8.29 -2.45
C GLY A 60 6.24 8.50 -1.11
N LYS A 61 7.29 9.34 -1.05
CA LYS A 61 8.01 9.63 0.20
C LYS A 61 7.11 10.25 1.25
N SER A 62 6.15 11.05 0.83
CA SER A 62 5.23 11.74 1.73
C SER A 62 4.37 10.81 2.59
N LEU A 63 4.18 9.54 2.16
CA LEU A 63 3.55 8.52 2.99
C LEU A 63 4.56 7.57 3.62
N VAL A 64 5.66 7.24 2.94
CA VAL A 64 6.69 6.34 3.50
C VAL A 64 7.25 6.92 4.80
N ASP A 65 7.59 8.21 4.83
CA ASP A 65 8.16 8.84 6.03
C ASP A 65 7.26 8.71 7.28
N PRO A 66 5.95 9.04 7.25
CA PRO A 66 5.07 8.89 8.41
C PRO A 66 4.82 7.45 8.85
N TRP A 67 5.03 6.46 7.97
CA TRP A 67 4.88 5.05 8.28
C TRP A 67 6.16 4.40 8.81
N LYS A 68 7.31 5.05 8.63
CA LYS A 68 8.62 4.44 8.84
C LYS A 68 8.81 3.88 10.26
N ASP A 69 8.48 4.66 11.30
CA ASP A 69 8.70 4.23 12.69
C ASP A 69 7.85 3.01 13.04
N LEU A 70 6.59 2.97 12.59
CA LEU A 70 5.72 1.82 12.75
C LEU A 70 6.26 0.62 11.96
N ALA A 71 6.68 0.84 10.73
CA ALA A 71 7.24 -0.21 9.88
C ALA A 71 8.52 -0.82 10.46
N LYS A 72 9.36 0.00 11.09
CA LYS A 72 10.54 -0.48 11.83
C LYS A 72 10.16 -1.38 12.99
N LYS A 73 9.16 -0.98 13.75
CA LYS A 73 8.67 -1.74 14.92
C LYS A 73 8.03 -3.07 14.52
N GLU A 74 7.22 -3.07 13.46
CA GLU A 74 6.37 -4.20 13.07
C GLU A 74 6.99 -5.05 11.93
N GLY A 75 8.20 -4.73 11.46
CA GLY A 75 8.88 -5.48 10.41
C GLY A 75 8.22 -5.36 9.02
N ILE A 76 7.72 -4.18 8.64
CA ILE A 76 6.96 -3.95 7.40
C ILE A 76 7.87 -3.36 6.32
N ILE A 77 7.90 -3.96 5.14
CA ILE A 77 8.49 -3.32 3.96
C ILE A 77 7.48 -2.28 3.43
N LEU A 78 7.94 -1.04 3.21
CA LEU A 78 7.12 0.02 2.64
C LEU A 78 7.57 0.34 1.22
N ALA A 79 6.62 0.41 0.29
CA ALA A 79 6.86 0.86 -1.07
C ALA A 79 5.89 2.00 -1.43
N GLY A 80 6.42 3.21 -1.61
CA GLY A 80 5.65 4.39 -2.00
C GLY A 80 5.93 4.78 -3.44
N PRO A 81 5.14 4.32 -4.43
CA PRO A 81 5.31 4.71 -5.82
C PRO A 81 4.87 6.16 -6.04
N ASN A 82 5.44 6.79 -7.08
CA ASN A 82 4.98 8.07 -7.57
C ASN A 82 3.93 7.85 -8.67
N ALA A 83 2.82 8.55 -8.58
CA ALA A 83 1.88 8.66 -9.68
C ALA A 83 2.55 9.29 -10.92
N THR A 84 2.10 8.96 -12.11
CA THR A 84 2.58 9.58 -13.36
C THR A 84 2.32 11.09 -13.36
N ASN A 85 1.16 11.51 -12.86
CA ASN A 85 0.84 12.90 -12.58
C ASN A 85 0.73 13.10 -11.06
N ARG A 86 1.53 13.99 -10.47
CA ARG A 86 1.51 14.23 -9.02
C ARG A 86 0.14 14.64 -8.48
N SER A 87 -0.72 15.22 -9.32
CA SER A 87 -2.02 15.72 -8.89
C SER A 87 -3.12 14.65 -8.86
N GLU A 88 -2.91 13.53 -9.57
CA GLU A 88 -3.94 12.48 -9.70
C GLU A 88 -3.32 11.12 -10.05
N TRP A 89 -4.03 10.05 -9.74
CA TRP A 89 -3.72 8.71 -10.17
C TRP A 89 -4.55 8.35 -11.41
N ASP A 90 -3.93 7.71 -12.39
CA ASP A 90 -4.57 7.24 -13.63
C ASP A 90 -4.54 5.70 -13.67
N LEU A 91 -5.71 5.05 -13.63
CA LEU A 91 -5.79 3.59 -13.61
C LEU A 91 -5.11 2.91 -14.82
N ARG A 92 -4.98 3.58 -15.97
CA ARG A 92 -4.29 3.02 -17.14
C ARG A 92 -2.77 3.07 -17.01
N LYS A 93 -2.24 4.13 -16.36
CA LYS A 93 -0.79 4.35 -16.22
C LYS A 93 -0.25 3.93 -14.87
N ASP A 94 -1.07 4.08 -13.82
CA ASP A 94 -0.73 3.87 -12.42
C ASP A 94 -1.57 2.73 -11.82
N GLY A 95 -2.18 1.91 -12.67
CA GLY A 95 -3.12 0.86 -12.30
C GLY A 95 -2.47 -0.47 -11.96
N PRO A 96 -3.22 -1.58 -12.14
CA PRO A 96 -2.82 -2.91 -11.70
C PRO A 96 -1.43 -3.34 -12.18
N TYR A 97 -1.13 -3.18 -13.47
CA TYR A 97 0.18 -3.59 -14.02
C TYR A 97 1.36 -2.84 -13.40
N PHE A 98 1.23 -1.52 -13.21
CA PHE A 98 2.28 -0.74 -12.54
C PHE A 98 2.51 -1.20 -11.10
N ILE A 99 1.45 -1.49 -10.38
CA ILE A 99 1.58 -1.94 -8.98
C ILE A 99 2.12 -3.37 -8.91
N ALA A 100 1.77 -4.25 -9.85
CA ALA A 100 2.37 -5.59 -9.96
C ALA A 100 3.88 -5.49 -10.26
N ASP A 101 4.28 -4.67 -11.22
CA ASP A 101 5.70 -4.40 -11.55
C ASP A 101 6.47 -3.85 -10.32
N LEU A 102 5.83 -2.97 -9.52
CA LEU A 102 6.40 -2.47 -8.28
C LEU A 102 6.62 -3.58 -7.25
N VAL A 103 5.62 -4.43 -7.04
CA VAL A 103 5.74 -5.57 -6.11
C VAL A 103 6.85 -6.52 -6.57
N ASP A 104 6.94 -6.80 -7.87
CA ASP A 104 7.97 -7.67 -8.42
C ASP A 104 9.37 -7.03 -8.31
N ALA A 105 9.51 -5.73 -8.50
CA ALA A 105 10.77 -5.01 -8.27
C ALA A 105 11.23 -5.14 -6.81
N VAL A 106 10.33 -4.99 -5.84
CA VAL A 106 10.65 -5.19 -4.41
C VAL A 106 11.00 -6.64 -4.12
N ARG A 107 10.25 -7.60 -4.64
CA ARG A 107 10.49 -9.05 -4.46
C ARG A 107 11.82 -9.52 -5.06
N SER A 108 12.30 -8.87 -6.10
CA SER A 108 13.57 -9.23 -6.72
C SER A 108 14.77 -9.04 -5.77
N THR A 109 14.62 -8.20 -4.76
CA THR A 109 15.69 -7.84 -3.82
C THR A 109 15.34 -8.10 -2.35
N ARG A 110 14.10 -8.40 -2.02
CA ARG A 110 13.61 -8.58 -0.65
C ARG A 110 12.67 -9.79 -0.54
N LYS A 111 12.69 -10.45 0.61
CA LYS A 111 11.77 -11.55 0.93
C LYS A 111 10.43 -10.97 1.37
N VAL A 112 9.46 -10.95 0.47
CA VAL A 112 8.09 -10.50 0.74
C VAL A 112 7.20 -11.71 1.04
N ASP A 113 6.45 -11.65 2.14
CA ASP A 113 5.33 -12.59 2.37
C ASP A 113 4.19 -12.25 1.40
N LEU A 114 4.09 -13.04 0.34
CA LEU A 114 3.13 -12.83 -0.74
C LEU A 114 1.67 -12.89 -0.29
N LYS A 115 1.40 -13.49 0.86
CA LYS A 115 0.05 -13.55 1.44
C LYS A 115 -0.28 -12.31 2.28
N ARG A 116 0.69 -11.41 2.47
CA ARG A 116 0.55 -10.17 3.25
C ARG A 116 1.02 -8.96 2.43
N ILE A 117 0.42 -8.77 1.26
CA ILE A 117 0.58 -7.57 0.43
C ILE A 117 -0.67 -6.71 0.64
N TYR A 118 -0.46 -5.47 1.09
CA TYR A 118 -1.53 -4.55 1.44
C TYR A 118 -1.41 -3.24 0.69
N LEU A 119 -2.54 -2.53 0.57
CA LEU A 119 -2.58 -1.16 0.09
C LEU A 119 -2.96 -0.22 1.24
N PHE A 120 -2.29 0.92 1.32
CA PHE A 120 -2.75 2.08 2.07
C PHE A 120 -2.73 3.31 1.18
N GLY A 121 -3.81 4.10 1.21
CA GLY A 121 -3.90 5.33 0.44
C GLY A 121 -4.44 6.50 1.24
N HIS A 122 -4.04 7.72 0.85
CA HIS A 122 -4.59 8.96 1.38
C HIS A 122 -5.14 9.83 0.25
N SER A 123 -6.34 10.39 0.41
CA SER A 123 -6.94 11.35 -0.51
C SER A 123 -7.07 10.77 -1.95
N ALA A 124 -6.46 11.36 -2.96
CA ALA A 124 -6.42 10.80 -4.30
C ALA A 124 -5.86 9.36 -4.33
N GLY A 125 -4.83 9.08 -3.53
CA GLY A 125 -4.30 7.72 -3.36
C GLY A 125 -5.26 6.77 -2.63
N ALA A 126 -6.17 7.29 -1.81
CA ALA A 126 -7.22 6.49 -1.19
C ALA A 126 -8.24 6.00 -2.22
N ILE A 127 -8.66 6.86 -3.15
CA ILE A 127 -9.52 6.46 -4.28
C ILE A 127 -8.83 5.38 -5.10
N GLN A 128 -7.57 5.59 -5.45
CA GLN A 128 -6.77 4.62 -6.22
C GLN A 128 -6.64 3.28 -5.49
N ALA A 129 -6.38 3.30 -4.16
CA ALA A 129 -6.28 2.08 -3.36
C ALA A 129 -7.60 1.30 -3.32
N LEU A 130 -8.73 1.99 -3.17
CA LEU A 130 -10.05 1.37 -3.21
C LEU A 130 -10.31 0.70 -4.56
N MET A 131 -10.02 1.40 -5.68
CA MET A 131 -10.19 0.85 -7.03
C MET A 131 -9.28 -0.35 -7.27
N LEU A 132 -7.99 -0.25 -6.94
CA LEU A 132 -7.02 -1.35 -7.07
C LEU A 132 -7.41 -2.57 -6.25
N GLY A 133 -7.88 -2.37 -5.02
CA GLY A 133 -8.32 -3.47 -4.16
C GLY A 133 -9.55 -4.20 -4.71
N LEU A 134 -10.44 -3.50 -5.41
CA LEU A 134 -11.59 -4.11 -6.10
C LEU A 134 -11.15 -4.87 -7.35
N LEU A 135 -10.31 -4.27 -8.17
CA LEU A 135 -9.81 -4.87 -9.41
C LEU A 135 -8.91 -6.08 -9.14
N GLU A 136 -8.01 -5.97 -8.17
CA GLU A 136 -7.01 -6.98 -7.80
C GLU A 136 -7.33 -7.67 -6.46
N SER A 137 -8.57 -8.00 -6.24
CA SER A 137 -9.06 -8.56 -4.99
C SER A 137 -8.46 -9.93 -4.63
N GLU A 138 -7.90 -10.68 -5.58
CA GLU A 138 -7.15 -11.91 -5.35
C GLU A 138 -5.64 -11.67 -5.16
N TYR A 139 -5.17 -10.43 -5.36
CA TYR A 139 -3.75 -10.09 -5.25
C TYR A 139 -3.39 -9.45 -3.90
N PHE A 140 -4.24 -8.56 -3.38
CA PHE A 140 -4.03 -7.89 -2.10
C PHE A 140 -4.77 -8.60 -0.97
N ALA A 141 -4.15 -8.70 0.21
CA ALA A 141 -4.79 -9.27 1.38
C ALA A 141 -5.91 -8.38 1.93
N ALA A 142 -5.68 -7.08 2.00
CA ALA A 142 -6.64 -6.06 2.44
C ALA A 142 -6.24 -4.66 1.97
N VAL A 143 -7.17 -3.72 2.10
CA VAL A 143 -6.98 -2.30 1.78
C VAL A 143 -7.35 -1.44 2.96
N ALA A 144 -6.51 -0.48 3.34
CA ALA A 144 -6.81 0.57 4.30
C ALA A 144 -6.65 1.95 3.66
N VAL A 145 -7.55 2.88 3.96
CA VAL A 145 -7.47 4.24 3.38
C VAL A 145 -7.81 5.30 4.40
N HIS A 146 -7.20 6.48 4.26
CA HIS A 146 -7.57 7.68 4.96
C HIS A 146 -8.14 8.72 4.00
N ALA A 147 -9.31 9.27 4.34
CA ALA A 147 -9.96 10.33 3.59
C ALA A 147 -10.14 9.97 2.10
N GLY A 148 -10.95 8.95 1.83
CA GLY A 148 -11.28 8.47 0.49
C GLY A 148 -12.66 7.88 0.39
N ALA A 149 -13.28 8.04 -0.77
CA ALA A 149 -14.55 7.44 -1.15
C ALA A 149 -14.51 7.12 -2.65
N LEU A 150 -15.21 6.07 -3.06
CA LEU A 150 -15.37 5.79 -4.48
C LEU A 150 -16.27 6.86 -5.12
N PRO A 151 -15.91 7.44 -6.26
CA PRO A 151 -16.84 8.19 -7.08
C PRO A 151 -18.04 7.31 -7.45
N LYS A 152 -19.26 7.86 -7.45
CA LYS A 152 -20.45 7.08 -7.82
C LYS A 152 -20.36 6.47 -9.22
N THR A 153 -19.65 7.12 -10.13
CA THR A 153 -19.34 6.64 -11.48
C THR A 153 -18.43 5.43 -11.54
N SER A 154 -17.84 5.03 -10.41
CA SER A 154 -16.94 3.88 -10.29
C SER A 154 -17.53 2.78 -9.40
N PHE A 155 -18.82 2.84 -9.07
CA PHE A 155 -19.47 1.80 -8.26
C PHE A 155 -19.61 0.46 -8.99
N ASP A 156 -19.59 0.46 -10.31
CA ASP A 156 -19.51 -0.74 -11.14
C ASP A 156 -18.23 -1.57 -10.90
N LEU A 157 -17.14 -0.93 -10.49
CA LEU A 157 -15.91 -1.63 -10.10
C LEU A 157 -16.10 -2.57 -8.89
N ILE A 158 -17.12 -2.33 -8.06
CA ILE A 158 -17.41 -3.20 -6.91
C ILE A 158 -17.76 -4.62 -7.36
N ASP A 159 -18.41 -4.75 -8.52
CA ASP A 159 -18.76 -6.05 -9.10
C ASP A 159 -17.55 -6.78 -9.70
N MET A 160 -16.41 -6.09 -9.89
CA MET A 160 -15.17 -6.68 -10.38
C MET A 160 -14.40 -7.48 -9.33
N ALA A 161 -14.76 -7.35 -8.05
CA ALA A 161 -14.09 -8.02 -6.94
C ALA A 161 -14.44 -9.52 -6.88
N ASP A 162 -13.54 -10.35 -7.42
CA ASP A 162 -13.68 -11.81 -7.43
C ASP A 162 -13.63 -12.39 -6.01
N ARG A 163 -12.78 -11.83 -5.14
CA ARG A 163 -12.71 -12.15 -3.72
C ARG A 163 -13.24 -11.00 -2.87
N LYS A 164 -13.95 -11.30 -1.80
CA LYS A 164 -14.49 -10.30 -0.88
C LYS A 164 -13.42 -9.92 0.16
N ILE A 165 -12.41 -9.16 -0.27
CA ILE A 165 -11.36 -8.68 0.61
C ILE A 165 -11.90 -7.64 1.60
N PRO A 166 -11.31 -7.51 2.80
CA PRO A 166 -11.69 -6.48 3.75
C PRO A 166 -11.11 -5.12 3.39
N PHE A 167 -11.92 -4.08 3.62
CA PHE A 167 -11.54 -2.67 3.48
C PHE A 167 -11.68 -1.94 4.80
N GLY A 168 -10.70 -1.08 5.14
CA GLY A 168 -10.76 -0.16 6.27
C GLY A 168 -10.72 1.29 5.79
N ILE A 169 -11.63 2.14 6.27
CA ILE A 169 -11.70 3.55 5.89
C ILE A 169 -11.68 4.41 7.15
N TRP A 170 -10.73 5.33 7.22
CA TRP A 170 -10.63 6.36 8.26
C TRP A 170 -10.94 7.72 7.66
N VAL A 171 -11.81 8.50 8.28
CA VAL A 171 -12.17 9.83 7.78
C VAL A 171 -12.43 10.78 8.93
N GLY A 172 -11.99 12.04 8.80
CA GLY A 172 -12.25 13.10 9.75
C GLY A 172 -13.71 13.58 9.68
N THR A 173 -14.33 13.87 10.84
CA THR A 173 -15.68 14.44 10.86
C THR A 173 -15.75 15.85 10.25
N ASN A 174 -14.59 16.54 10.14
CA ASN A 174 -14.46 17.87 9.54
C ASN A 174 -13.73 17.79 8.18
N ASP A 175 -13.71 16.65 7.52
CA ASP A 175 -13.15 16.51 6.18
C ASP A 175 -14.09 17.13 5.15
N SER A 176 -13.66 18.23 4.51
CA SER A 176 -14.45 18.93 3.50
C SER A 176 -14.31 18.35 2.09
N PHE A 177 -13.29 17.53 1.83
CA PHE A 177 -13.08 16.86 0.54
C PHE A 177 -13.83 15.52 0.46
N PHE A 178 -13.83 14.78 1.57
CA PHE A 178 -14.53 13.51 1.71
C PHE A 178 -15.48 13.57 2.92
N PRO A 179 -16.61 14.26 2.81
CA PRO A 179 -17.56 14.33 3.91
C PRO A 179 -18.08 12.93 4.28
N VAL A 180 -18.28 12.71 5.57
CA VAL A 180 -18.70 11.40 6.12
C VAL A 180 -19.84 10.75 5.33
N PRO A 181 -20.90 11.45 4.91
CA PRO A 181 -21.97 10.82 4.12
C PRO A 181 -21.52 10.24 2.77
N ALA A 182 -20.48 10.82 2.12
CA ALA A 182 -19.95 10.26 0.87
C ALA A 182 -19.16 8.97 1.12
N VAL A 183 -18.44 8.90 2.24
CA VAL A 183 -17.73 7.69 2.67
C VAL A 183 -18.71 6.59 3.09
N GLU A 184 -19.77 6.94 3.81
CA GLU A 184 -20.87 6.02 4.17
C GLU A 184 -21.57 5.46 2.94
N ALA A 185 -21.77 6.26 1.90
CA ALA A 185 -22.34 5.80 0.63
C ALA A 185 -21.43 4.77 -0.06
N THR A 186 -20.10 4.98 -0.03
CA THR A 186 -19.12 4.00 -0.52
C THR A 186 -19.21 2.70 0.28
N LYS A 187 -19.18 2.79 1.61
CA LYS A 187 -19.33 1.63 2.50
C LYS A 187 -20.60 0.85 2.19
N ALA A 188 -21.75 1.54 2.15
CA ALA A 188 -23.05 0.90 1.89
C ALA A 188 -23.08 0.18 0.53
N ALA A 189 -22.53 0.81 -0.53
CA ALA A 189 -22.48 0.21 -1.86
C ALA A 189 -21.59 -1.06 -1.87
N MET A 190 -20.45 -1.04 -1.19
CA MET A 190 -19.55 -2.19 -1.08
C MET A 190 -20.18 -3.32 -0.24
N GLU A 191 -20.82 -3.00 0.89
CA GLU A 191 -21.48 -3.99 1.75
C GLU A 191 -22.70 -4.62 1.07
N ALA A 192 -23.44 -3.87 0.26
CA ALA A 192 -24.55 -4.40 -0.55
C ALA A 192 -24.07 -5.49 -1.55
N LYS A 193 -22.78 -5.51 -1.89
CA LYS A 193 -22.13 -6.53 -2.74
C LYS A 193 -21.36 -7.58 -1.94
N GLY A 194 -21.56 -7.62 -0.61
CA GLY A 194 -20.96 -8.62 0.28
C GLY A 194 -19.51 -8.36 0.68
N LEU A 195 -18.96 -7.17 0.43
CA LEU A 195 -17.65 -6.77 0.93
C LEU A 195 -17.74 -6.37 2.41
N THR A 196 -16.67 -6.60 3.16
CA THR A 196 -16.56 -6.14 4.55
C THR A 196 -15.85 -4.78 4.58
N VAL A 197 -16.52 -3.76 5.14
CA VAL A 197 -15.96 -2.40 5.23
C VAL A 197 -16.00 -1.90 6.67
N ALA A 198 -14.84 -1.80 7.31
CA ALA A 198 -14.68 -1.10 8.58
C ALA A 198 -14.59 0.41 8.32
N LEU A 199 -15.53 1.19 8.84
CA LEU A 199 -15.49 2.65 8.77
C LEU A 199 -15.25 3.22 10.17
N LYS A 200 -14.25 4.09 10.29
CA LYS A 200 -13.92 4.80 11.52
C LYS A 200 -13.88 6.31 11.27
N THR A 201 -14.78 7.03 11.92
CA THR A 201 -14.76 8.50 11.93
C THR A 201 -13.80 9.00 13.02
N ILE A 202 -13.06 10.04 12.71
CA ILE A 202 -12.09 10.67 13.62
C ILE A 202 -12.65 12.04 14.00
N ASN A 203 -13.07 12.18 15.25
CA ASN A 203 -13.69 13.41 15.74
C ASN A 203 -12.77 14.62 15.59
N ASN A 204 -13.35 15.74 15.10
CA ASN A 204 -12.66 17.02 14.89
C ASN A 204 -11.42 16.95 13.99
N HIS A 205 -11.26 15.87 13.23
CA HIS A 205 -10.19 15.72 12.27
C HIS A 205 -10.62 16.24 10.91
N THR A 206 -9.69 16.90 10.22
CA THR A 206 -9.86 17.43 8.86
C THR A 206 -9.29 16.45 7.84
N HIS A 207 -9.15 16.92 6.60
CA HIS A 207 -8.47 16.15 5.54
C HIS A 207 -6.97 15.92 5.80
N ASN A 208 -6.35 16.67 6.72
CA ASN A 208 -4.90 16.66 6.90
C ASN A 208 -4.40 15.42 7.67
N TYR A 209 -4.14 14.35 6.92
CA TYR A 209 -3.57 13.10 7.41
C TYR A 209 -2.34 13.29 8.31
N TYR A 210 -1.43 14.20 7.94
CA TYR A 210 -0.12 14.35 8.58
C TYR A 210 -0.19 14.82 10.04
N GLN A 211 -1.28 15.49 10.43
CA GLN A 211 -1.49 15.90 11.82
C GLN A 211 -1.74 14.73 12.77
N ARG A 212 -2.28 13.62 12.27
CA ARG A 212 -2.63 12.43 13.06
C ARG A 212 -2.11 11.13 12.44
N SER A 213 -1.10 11.20 11.59
CA SER A 213 -0.57 10.06 10.85
C SER A 213 -0.18 8.89 11.76
N GLY A 214 0.48 9.15 12.89
CA GLY A 214 0.87 8.09 13.83
C GLY A 214 -0.31 7.29 14.38
N GLU A 215 -1.41 7.97 14.74
CA GLU A 215 -2.63 7.32 15.22
C GLU A 215 -3.34 6.55 14.10
N ILE A 216 -3.48 7.20 12.94
CA ILE A 216 -4.14 6.60 11.77
C ILE A 216 -3.37 5.36 11.31
N ASN A 217 -2.05 5.44 11.20
CA ASN A 217 -1.20 4.34 10.78
C ASN A 217 -1.29 3.15 11.74
N ALA A 218 -1.24 3.42 13.05
CA ALA A 218 -1.35 2.36 14.05
C ALA A 218 -2.70 1.62 13.96
N GLN A 219 -3.80 2.35 13.76
CA GLN A 219 -5.12 1.75 13.60
C GLN A 219 -5.29 1.03 12.26
N ALA A 220 -4.75 1.61 11.17
CA ALA A 220 -4.77 0.98 9.86
C ALA A 220 -3.94 -0.30 9.85
N TRP A 221 -2.77 -0.29 10.50
CA TRP A 221 -1.94 -1.49 10.61
C TRP A 221 -2.62 -2.58 11.45
N ALA A 222 -3.16 -2.26 12.61
CA ALA A 222 -3.90 -3.21 13.44
C ALA A 222 -5.07 -3.88 12.68
N PHE A 223 -5.68 -3.18 11.72
CA PHE A 223 -6.68 -3.77 10.83
C PHE A 223 -6.04 -4.65 9.75
N LEU A 224 -4.93 -4.20 9.13
CA LEU A 224 -4.30 -4.91 8.01
C LEU A 224 -3.59 -6.18 8.45
N GLU A 225 -2.86 -6.16 9.57
CA GLU A 225 -2.05 -7.29 10.03
C GLU A 225 -2.85 -8.56 10.34
N GLU A 226 -4.12 -8.43 10.68
CA GLU A 226 -5.05 -9.53 10.89
C GLU A 226 -5.45 -10.23 9.57
N GLN A 227 -5.17 -9.61 8.42
CA GLN A 227 -5.64 -10.08 7.13
C GLN A 227 -4.53 -10.82 6.38
N ARG A 228 -4.88 -11.94 5.77
CA ARG A 228 -3.96 -12.77 5.00
C ARG A 228 -4.68 -13.46 3.86
N LEU A 229 -4.03 -13.59 2.71
CA LEU A 229 -4.52 -14.44 1.62
C LEU A 229 -4.44 -15.91 2.03
N ALA A 230 -5.49 -16.67 1.76
CA ALA A 230 -5.49 -18.12 1.98
C ALA A 230 -4.49 -18.83 1.04
N GLN A 231 -4.34 -18.32 -0.18
CA GLN A 231 -3.45 -18.83 -1.22
C GLN A 231 -2.45 -17.75 -1.65
N ASN A 232 -1.48 -18.10 -2.50
CA ASN A 232 -0.60 -17.10 -3.12
C ASN A 232 -1.41 -16.10 -3.95
N PRO A 233 -0.96 -14.84 -4.05
CA PRO A 233 -1.67 -13.82 -4.80
C PRO A 233 -1.83 -14.25 -6.27
N LYS A 234 -2.97 -13.89 -6.83
CA LYS A 234 -3.28 -14.12 -8.23
C LYS A 234 -3.58 -12.77 -8.88
N PHE A 235 -2.76 -12.41 -9.84
CA PHE A 235 -2.93 -11.19 -10.61
C PHE A 235 -3.97 -11.41 -11.71
N LYS A 236 -4.87 -10.45 -11.89
CA LYS A 236 -5.88 -10.47 -12.94
C LYS A 236 -5.35 -9.71 -14.17
N GLU A 237 -5.32 -10.39 -15.31
CA GLU A 237 -4.95 -9.75 -16.57
C GLU A 237 -6.13 -8.93 -17.13
N TYR A 238 -5.84 -7.72 -17.61
CA TYR A 238 -6.82 -6.81 -18.20
C TYR A 238 -6.48 -6.55 -19.65
N ASP A 239 -7.48 -6.61 -20.51
CA ASP A 239 -7.36 -6.13 -21.89
C ASP A 239 -7.61 -4.60 -21.87
N LEU A 240 -6.55 -3.85 -21.54
CA LEU A 240 -6.58 -2.38 -21.52
C LEU A 240 -6.38 -1.81 -22.93
N LYS A 241 -7.33 -2.08 -23.84
CA LYS A 241 -7.36 -1.45 -25.17
C LYS A 241 -7.69 0.02 -25.10
#